data_b4d48863ae58e5ff754db758b9ed05d9
#
_entry.id   b4d48863ae58e5ff754db758b9ed05d9
#
_cell.length_a   1.000
_cell.length_b   1.000
_cell.length_c   1.000
_cell.angle_alpha   90.00
_cell.angle_beta   90.00
_cell.angle_gamma   90.00
#
_symmetry.space_group_name_H-M   'P 1'
#
loop_
_entity.id
_entity.type
_entity.pdbx_description
1 polymer ?
#
loop_
_entity_poly.entity_id
_entity_poly.type
_entity_poly.pdbx_seq_one_letter_code
_entity_poly.pdbx_strand_id
1 'polypeptide(L)'
;IESVPVGTKLYKNKILGLRGKTTGLVFVNFDRTKHCITKEKAKQFIRTNEKEETIQLLPKMRVKTDESEYFIKFTAGLDTAYSSLSPDTIAMSFAGITNKGKFILLDEKVYNNAELQTPLAPSDTVRNFIDFLERNRKEWGFAKDVFIDNADQATIKEFEKFKRQFGSIYVFNSAWKAKMQIIDRINTQLGWFATGNFYVVNTCINYINELEVYSWLEDKDSVPEDGNDHMVNSVQYSFIPYVKIIGIGENK
;
A
#
# COMPACT_ATOMS: atom_id res chain seq x y z
N ILE A 1 -6.09 -1.38 -26.57
CA ILE A 1 -7.18 -1.99 -25.78
C ILE A 1 -6.55 -2.33 -24.45
N GLU A 2 -6.90 -1.59 -23.40
CA GLU A 2 -6.46 -1.88 -22.04
C GLU A 2 -6.90 -3.30 -21.68
N SER A 3 -5.97 -4.11 -21.22
CA SER A 3 -6.21 -5.50 -20.82
C SER A 3 -7.06 -5.54 -19.55
N VAL A 4 -8.35 -5.64 -19.71
CA VAL A 4 -9.26 -5.90 -18.59
C VAL A 4 -9.13 -7.39 -18.23
N PRO A 5 -8.77 -7.75 -16.98
CA PRO A 5 -8.58 -9.14 -16.59
C PRO A 5 -9.82 -9.98 -16.88
N VAL A 6 -9.60 -11.13 -17.54
CA VAL A 6 -10.68 -12.08 -17.90
C VAL A 6 -11.35 -12.60 -16.63
N GLY A 7 -12.68 -12.65 -16.63
CA GLY A 7 -13.46 -13.14 -15.49
C GLY A 7 -13.91 -12.06 -14.50
N THR A 8 -13.33 -10.87 -14.55
CA THR A 8 -13.79 -9.76 -13.71
C THR A 8 -15.15 -9.24 -14.14
N LYS A 9 -15.87 -8.59 -13.24
CA LYS A 9 -17.15 -7.93 -13.54
C LYS A 9 -16.97 -6.84 -14.60
N LEU A 10 -15.84 -6.12 -14.56
CA LEU A 10 -15.48 -5.14 -15.58
C LEU A 10 -15.33 -5.79 -16.96
N TYR A 11 -14.72 -6.98 -17.03
CA TYR A 11 -14.63 -7.79 -18.25
C TYR A 11 -16.02 -8.21 -18.73
N LYS A 12 -16.85 -8.77 -17.82
CA LYS A 12 -18.23 -9.15 -18.13
C LYS A 12 -19.04 -7.97 -18.65
N ASN A 13 -18.96 -6.81 -18.00
CA ASN A 13 -19.72 -5.62 -18.37
C ASN A 13 -19.18 -4.92 -19.62
N LYS A 14 -17.86 -4.65 -19.71
CA LYS A 14 -17.27 -3.88 -20.81
C LYS A 14 -16.98 -4.71 -22.05
N ILE A 15 -16.58 -5.97 -21.88
CA ILE A 15 -16.17 -6.83 -23.02
C ILE A 15 -17.31 -7.73 -23.45
N LEU A 16 -18.01 -8.37 -22.52
CA LEU A 16 -19.09 -9.31 -22.86
C LEU A 16 -20.48 -8.67 -22.93
N GLY A 17 -20.63 -7.39 -22.55
CA GLY A 17 -21.91 -6.69 -22.55
C GLY A 17 -22.97 -7.30 -21.60
N LEU A 18 -22.56 -8.16 -20.69
CA LEU A 18 -23.44 -8.80 -19.73
C LEU A 18 -23.80 -7.79 -18.62
N ARG A 19 -25.04 -7.34 -18.59
CA ARG A 19 -25.58 -6.55 -17.47
C ARG A 19 -25.79 -7.48 -16.28
N GLY A 20 -24.73 -7.70 -15.49
CA GLY A 20 -24.91 -8.23 -14.15
C GLY A 20 -25.57 -7.17 -13.24
N LYS A 21 -26.32 -7.58 -12.22
CA LYS A 21 -26.75 -6.69 -11.14
C LYS A 21 -25.50 -5.91 -10.67
N THR A 22 -25.59 -4.60 -10.63
CA THR A 22 -24.52 -3.71 -10.18
C THR A 22 -24.32 -3.92 -8.68
N THR A 23 -23.46 -4.85 -8.31
CA THR A 23 -22.88 -4.83 -6.95
C THR A 23 -22.07 -3.55 -6.87
N GLY A 24 -22.27 -2.75 -5.83
CA GLY A 24 -21.62 -1.46 -5.70
C GLY A 24 -20.11 -1.61 -5.61
N LEU A 25 -19.38 -0.67 -6.20
CA LEU A 25 -17.93 -0.56 -5.98
C LEU A 25 -17.66 -0.29 -4.50
N VAL A 26 -16.56 -0.86 -3.99
CA VAL A 26 -16.11 -0.63 -2.62
C VAL A 26 -15.56 0.79 -2.47
N PHE A 27 -14.68 1.23 -3.35
CA PHE A 27 -14.00 2.53 -3.27
C PHE A 27 -14.67 3.61 -4.12
N VAL A 28 -15.95 3.86 -3.87
CA VAL A 28 -16.76 4.84 -4.62
C VAL A 28 -16.23 6.28 -4.56
N ASN A 29 -15.44 6.61 -3.53
CA ASN A 29 -14.87 7.94 -3.34
C ASN A 29 -13.51 8.11 -4.04
N PHE A 30 -12.94 7.04 -4.60
CA PHE A 30 -11.69 7.14 -5.32
C PHE A 30 -11.91 7.81 -6.69
N ASP A 31 -11.06 8.79 -6.98
CA ASP A 31 -11.06 9.55 -8.23
C ASP A 31 -9.61 9.83 -8.63
N ARG A 32 -9.19 9.30 -9.77
CA ARG A 32 -7.80 9.46 -10.25
C ARG A 32 -7.36 10.92 -10.32
N THR A 33 -8.25 11.82 -10.72
CA THR A 33 -7.89 13.22 -10.88
C THR A 33 -7.63 13.94 -9.57
N LYS A 34 -8.20 13.46 -8.48
CA LYS A 34 -8.07 14.03 -7.13
C LYS A 34 -7.01 13.34 -6.30
N HIS A 35 -6.94 12.00 -6.40
CA HIS A 35 -6.18 11.17 -5.47
C HIS A 35 -4.88 10.64 -6.06
N CYS A 36 -4.67 10.74 -7.40
CA CYS A 36 -3.39 10.40 -7.99
C CYS A 36 -2.50 11.65 -8.11
N ILE A 37 -1.25 11.49 -7.73
CA ILE A 37 -0.23 12.52 -7.84
C ILE A 37 0.96 12.00 -8.64
N THR A 38 1.73 12.91 -9.25
CA THR A 38 2.96 12.51 -9.93
C THR A 38 4.06 12.19 -8.93
N LYS A 39 5.03 11.41 -9.37
CA LYS A 39 6.21 11.05 -8.57
C LYS A 39 7.00 12.29 -8.14
N GLU A 40 7.11 13.28 -9.03
CA GLU A 40 7.79 14.55 -8.77
C GLU A 40 7.08 15.33 -7.66
N LYS A 41 5.75 15.34 -7.65
CA LYS A 41 4.97 15.97 -6.59
C LYS A 41 5.17 15.25 -5.25
N ALA A 42 5.20 13.92 -5.24
CA ALA A 42 5.47 13.15 -4.04
C ALA A 42 6.90 13.39 -3.50
N LYS A 43 7.90 13.57 -4.38
CA LYS A 43 9.28 13.88 -3.98
C LYS A 43 9.44 15.22 -3.26
N GLN A 44 8.51 16.16 -3.44
CA GLN A 44 8.52 17.44 -2.72
C GLN A 44 8.32 17.28 -1.21
N PHE A 45 7.80 16.14 -0.77
CA PHE A 45 7.65 15.81 0.65
C PHE A 45 8.91 15.18 1.28
N ILE A 46 9.95 14.92 0.50
CA ILE A 46 11.24 14.45 1.04
C ILE A 46 11.93 15.65 1.72
N ARG A 47 12.25 15.48 3.00
CA ARG A 47 12.99 16.51 3.74
C ARG A 47 14.45 16.54 3.27
N THR A 48 14.91 17.69 2.77
CA THR A 48 16.31 17.89 2.41
C THR A 48 17.08 18.45 3.61
N ASN A 49 18.29 17.95 3.84
CA ASN A 49 19.14 18.38 4.98
C ASN A 49 19.50 19.88 4.96
N GLU A 50 19.39 20.55 3.81
CA GLU A 50 19.62 21.98 3.67
C GLU A 50 18.69 22.83 4.57
N LYS A 51 17.50 22.32 4.90
CA LYS A 51 16.58 22.98 5.82
C LYS A 51 16.94 22.76 7.30
N GLU A 52 17.66 21.69 7.65
CA GLU A 52 18.08 21.39 9.01
C GLU A 52 19.25 22.24 9.46
N GLU A 53 20.22 22.54 8.57
CA GLU A 53 21.38 23.40 8.92
C GLU A 53 20.97 24.84 9.23
N THR A 54 19.95 25.36 8.55
CA THR A 54 19.46 26.72 8.82
C THR A 54 18.77 26.84 10.17
N ILE A 55 18.20 25.75 10.70
CA ILE A 55 17.53 25.72 12.01
C ILE A 55 18.54 25.65 13.16
N GLN A 56 19.71 25.03 12.97
CA GLN A 56 20.75 24.91 14.00
C GLN A 56 21.55 26.20 14.24
N LEU A 57 21.60 27.10 13.26
CA LEU A 57 22.40 28.34 13.33
C LEU A 57 21.74 29.49 14.06
N LEU A 58 20.48 29.39 14.48
CA LEU A 58 19.75 30.49 15.16
C LEU A 58 19.09 30.04 16.47
N PRO A 59 19.85 29.83 17.54
CA PRO A 59 19.34 29.25 18.79
C PRO A 59 18.43 30.16 19.62
N LYS A 60 18.13 31.37 19.23
CA LYS A 60 17.31 32.34 19.98
C LYS A 60 16.14 32.99 19.23
N MET A 61 15.97 32.76 17.99
CA MET A 61 14.71 33.13 17.30
C MET A 61 13.69 32.00 17.51
N ARG A 62 12.47 32.35 17.96
CA ARG A 62 11.30 31.47 17.78
C ARG A 62 11.17 31.22 16.28
N VAL A 63 11.75 30.12 15.81
CA VAL A 63 11.59 29.66 14.44
C VAL A 63 10.08 29.53 14.25
N LYS A 64 9.49 30.25 13.33
CA LYS A 64 8.16 29.91 12.80
C LYS A 64 8.23 28.43 12.49
N THR A 65 7.39 27.65 13.13
CA THR A 65 7.26 26.21 12.85
C THR A 65 7.15 26.09 11.34
N ASP A 66 8.06 25.35 10.73
CA ASP A 66 8.08 25.17 9.28
C ASP A 66 6.72 24.57 8.90
N GLU A 67 5.86 25.37 8.27
CA GLU A 67 4.54 24.94 7.83
C GLU A 67 4.61 23.96 6.64
N SER A 68 5.81 23.66 6.17
CA SER A 68 6.03 22.74 5.07
C SER A 68 5.55 21.33 5.43
N GLU A 69 5.02 20.65 4.45
CA GLU A 69 4.62 19.26 4.58
C GLU A 69 5.76 18.35 4.13
N TYR A 70 6.10 17.36 4.97
CA TYR A 70 7.19 16.40 4.70
C TYR A 70 6.89 15.02 5.28
N PHE A 71 7.56 13.99 4.77
CA PHE A 71 7.45 12.64 5.29
C PHE A 71 8.10 12.51 6.66
N ILE A 72 7.35 11.95 7.61
CA ILE A 72 7.81 11.63 8.96
C ILE A 72 8.02 10.12 9.15
N LYS A 73 7.37 9.31 8.33
CA LYS A 73 7.41 7.86 8.43
C LYS A 73 7.29 7.23 7.05
N PHE A 74 8.05 6.13 6.84
CA PHE A 74 7.83 5.22 5.73
C PHE A 74 7.42 3.85 6.26
N THR A 75 6.63 3.14 5.48
CA THR A 75 6.08 1.82 5.81
C THR A 75 5.93 0.98 4.54
N ALA A 76 5.89 -0.33 4.70
CA ALA A 76 5.68 -1.23 3.58
C ALA A 76 4.77 -2.39 3.99
N GLY A 77 4.03 -2.91 3.03
CA GLY A 77 3.18 -4.07 3.17
C GLY A 77 3.56 -5.18 2.19
N LEU A 78 3.32 -6.41 2.58
CA LEU A 78 3.46 -7.59 1.74
C LEU A 78 2.23 -8.46 1.93
N ASP A 79 1.49 -8.66 0.86
CA ASP A 79 0.43 -9.66 0.75
C ASP A 79 0.91 -10.83 -0.08
N THR A 80 0.76 -12.04 0.44
CA THR A 80 1.15 -13.28 -0.21
C THR A 80 -0.05 -14.20 -0.24
N ALA A 81 -0.72 -14.26 -1.37
CA ALA A 81 -1.80 -15.21 -1.58
C ALA A 81 -1.25 -16.49 -2.20
N TYR A 82 -1.09 -17.51 -1.40
CA TYR A 82 -0.86 -18.87 -1.85
C TYR A 82 -2.15 -19.67 -1.65
N SER A 83 -3.06 -19.58 -2.59
CA SER A 83 -4.28 -20.38 -2.56
C SER A 83 -4.39 -21.26 -3.81
N SER A 84 -4.81 -22.48 -3.62
CA SER A 84 -5.08 -23.41 -4.74
C SER A 84 -6.24 -22.99 -5.65
N LEU A 85 -6.97 -21.93 -5.28
CA LEU A 85 -8.17 -21.46 -5.96
C LEU A 85 -8.02 -20.10 -6.64
N SER A 86 -6.95 -19.35 -6.31
CA SER A 86 -6.61 -18.05 -6.91
C SER A 86 -5.19 -18.13 -7.46
N PRO A 87 -4.86 -17.47 -8.57
CA PRO A 87 -3.47 -17.38 -9.00
C PRO A 87 -2.66 -16.74 -7.86
N ASP A 88 -1.59 -17.45 -7.47
CA ASP A 88 -0.68 -17.03 -6.39
C ASP A 88 -0.11 -15.65 -6.70
N THR A 89 -0.73 -14.61 -6.18
CA THR A 89 -0.33 -13.23 -6.38
C THR A 89 0.45 -12.74 -5.16
N ILE A 90 1.60 -12.15 -5.42
CA ILE A 90 2.44 -11.51 -4.40
C ILE A 90 2.39 -10.02 -4.65
N ALA A 91 1.86 -9.27 -3.70
CA ALA A 91 1.71 -7.82 -3.79
C ALA A 91 2.55 -7.11 -2.72
N MET A 92 3.37 -6.16 -3.17
CA MET A 92 4.28 -5.37 -2.33
C MET A 92 3.92 -3.89 -2.45
N SER A 93 3.79 -3.20 -1.33
CA SER A 93 3.51 -1.77 -1.26
C SER A 93 4.56 -1.03 -0.45
N PHE A 94 4.88 0.20 -0.88
CA PHE A 94 5.73 1.12 -0.14
C PHE A 94 5.06 2.49 -0.04
N ALA A 95 4.93 3.02 1.17
CA ALA A 95 4.19 4.25 1.41
C ALA A 95 4.91 5.19 2.38
N GLY A 96 4.58 6.47 2.28
CA GLY A 96 5.02 7.52 3.20
C GLY A 96 3.85 8.16 3.93
N ILE A 97 4.09 8.59 5.16
CA ILE A 97 3.13 9.33 5.98
C ILE A 97 3.73 10.70 6.25
N THR A 98 2.95 11.76 5.99
CA THR A 98 3.42 13.13 6.20
C THR A 98 3.11 13.63 7.61
N ASN A 99 3.83 14.69 8.04
CA ASN A 99 3.56 15.39 9.30
C ASN A 99 2.16 16.01 9.38
N LYS A 100 1.47 16.17 8.24
CA LYS A 100 0.07 16.63 8.17
C LYS A 100 -0.94 15.49 8.09
N GLY A 101 -0.49 14.25 8.30
CA GLY A 101 -1.35 13.08 8.36
C GLY A 101 -1.83 12.56 7.00
N LYS A 102 -1.13 12.88 5.90
CA LYS A 102 -1.41 12.23 4.62
C LYS A 102 -0.69 10.90 4.50
N PHE A 103 -1.38 9.91 4.00
CA PHE A 103 -0.81 8.66 3.54
C PHE A 103 -0.63 8.72 2.01
N ILE A 104 0.55 8.39 1.54
CA ILE A 104 0.87 8.43 0.11
C ILE A 104 1.49 7.10 -0.29
N LEU A 105 0.80 6.32 -1.13
CA LEU A 105 1.38 5.14 -1.76
C LEU A 105 2.40 5.60 -2.80
N LEU A 106 3.65 5.22 -2.63
CA LEU A 106 4.80 5.72 -3.39
C LEU A 106 5.27 4.76 -4.47
N ASP A 107 5.21 3.45 -4.19
CA ASP A 107 5.67 2.41 -5.10
C ASP A 107 4.94 1.09 -4.82
N GLU A 108 4.87 0.26 -5.84
CA GLU A 108 4.27 -1.07 -5.78
C GLU A 108 5.05 -2.08 -6.61
N LYS A 109 4.88 -3.35 -6.29
CA LYS A 109 5.32 -4.46 -7.13
C LYS A 109 4.36 -5.62 -6.98
N VAL A 110 3.94 -6.17 -8.11
CA VAL A 110 3.07 -7.34 -8.15
C VAL A 110 3.74 -8.44 -8.96
N TYR A 111 3.65 -9.67 -8.47
CA TYR A 111 4.02 -10.88 -9.19
C TYR A 111 2.79 -11.78 -9.22
N ASN A 112 2.39 -12.19 -10.42
CA ASN A 112 1.38 -13.20 -10.64
C ASN A 112 2.07 -14.51 -10.98
N ASN A 113 2.14 -15.44 -10.03
CA ASN A 113 2.83 -16.71 -10.21
C ASN A 113 2.22 -17.56 -11.35
N ALA A 114 0.94 -17.40 -11.65
CA ALA A 114 0.30 -18.09 -12.77
C ALA A 114 0.83 -17.64 -14.14
N GLU A 115 1.38 -16.42 -14.24
CA GLU A 115 1.93 -15.86 -15.46
C GLU A 115 3.46 -16.02 -15.58
N LEU A 116 4.12 -16.44 -14.50
CA LEU A 116 5.56 -16.68 -14.48
C LEU A 116 5.89 -18.06 -15.05
N GLN A 117 6.96 -18.16 -15.84
CA GLN A 117 7.47 -19.46 -16.30
C GLN A 117 7.84 -20.39 -15.13
N THR A 118 8.35 -19.83 -14.06
CA THR A 118 8.64 -20.52 -12.81
C THR A 118 8.02 -19.72 -11.67
N PRO A 119 7.05 -20.31 -10.95
CA PRO A 119 6.47 -19.66 -9.79
C PRO A 119 7.52 -19.30 -8.73
N LEU A 120 7.37 -18.16 -8.09
CA LEU A 120 8.25 -17.72 -7.00
C LEU A 120 8.07 -18.62 -5.79
N ALA A 121 9.18 -19.17 -5.29
CA ALA A 121 9.20 -19.82 -4.00
C ALA A 121 9.17 -18.76 -2.86
N PRO A 122 8.81 -19.13 -1.62
CA PRO A 122 8.87 -18.23 -0.47
C PRO A 122 10.23 -17.55 -0.28
N SER A 123 11.34 -18.27 -0.55
CA SER A 123 12.69 -17.68 -0.51
C SER A 123 12.94 -16.60 -1.56
N ASP A 124 12.33 -16.75 -2.75
CA ASP A 124 12.44 -15.75 -3.81
C ASP A 124 11.59 -14.53 -3.48
N THR A 125 10.40 -14.75 -2.88
CA THR A 125 9.54 -13.67 -2.38
C THR A 125 10.27 -12.83 -1.34
N VAL A 126 10.95 -13.45 -0.37
CA VAL A 126 11.76 -12.71 0.62
C VAL A 126 12.85 -11.89 -0.06
N ARG A 127 13.60 -12.47 -0.98
CA ARG A 127 14.68 -11.79 -1.70
C ARG A 127 14.14 -10.60 -2.51
N ASN A 128 13.09 -10.83 -3.28
CA ASN A 128 12.44 -9.77 -4.07
C ASN A 128 11.87 -8.64 -3.21
N PHE A 129 11.33 -8.97 -2.03
CA PHE A 129 10.82 -7.95 -1.11
C PHE A 129 11.94 -7.13 -0.49
N ILE A 130 13.06 -7.74 -0.12
CA ILE A 130 14.25 -7.00 0.36
C ILE A 130 14.79 -6.06 -0.74
N ASP A 131 14.90 -6.54 -1.98
CA ASP A 131 15.34 -5.71 -3.11
C ASP A 131 14.37 -4.54 -3.38
N PHE A 132 13.06 -4.80 -3.26
CA PHE A 132 12.03 -3.76 -3.33
C PHE A 132 12.20 -2.71 -2.23
N LEU A 133 12.43 -3.13 -0.99
CA LEU A 133 12.65 -2.23 0.15
C LEU A 133 13.94 -1.40 -0.02
N GLU A 134 15.05 -2.02 -0.46
CA GLU A 134 16.32 -1.32 -0.67
C GLU A 134 16.26 -0.32 -1.83
N ARG A 135 15.53 -0.63 -2.90
CA ARG A 135 15.27 0.33 -3.99
C ARG A 135 14.50 1.54 -3.47
N ASN A 136 13.43 1.31 -2.72
CA ASN A 136 12.60 2.37 -2.17
C ASN A 136 13.32 3.17 -1.08
N ARG A 137 14.18 2.52 -0.29
CA ARG A 137 15.03 3.21 0.68
C ARG A 137 15.95 4.24 0.03
N LYS A 138 16.54 3.90 -1.11
CA LYS A 138 17.41 4.81 -1.87
C LYS A 138 16.64 5.96 -2.51
N GLU A 139 15.40 5.71 -2.90
CA GLU A 139 14.61 6.68 -3.63
C GLU A 139 13.80 7.63 -2.72
N TRP A 140 13.24 7.10 -1.64
CA TRP A 140 12.27 7.80 -0.79
C TRP A 140 12.75 7.98 0.64
N GLY A 141 13.22 6.91 1.25
CA GLY A 141 13.62 6.88 2.64
C GLY A 141 13.43 5.51 3.30
N PHE A 142 13.75 5.40 4.57
CA PHE A 142 13.84 4.13 5.27
C PHE A 142 12.53 3.72 5.95
N ALA A 143 11.91 2.65 5.49
CA ALA A 143 10.79 1.98 6.16
C ALA A 143 11.33 0.94 7.14
N LYS A 144 11.54 1.32 8.40
CA LYS A 144 12.04 0.40 9.44
C LYS A 144 11.07 -0.77 9.68
N ASP A 145 9.79 -0.44 9.86
CA ASP A 145 8.74 -1.41 10.16
C ASP A 145 8.02 -1.78 8.88
N VAL A 146 7.96 -3.08 8.59
CA VAL A 146 7.27 -3.64 7.43
C VAL A 146 6.27 -4.70 7.89
N PHE A 147 5.15 -4.84 7.18
CA PHE A 147 4.00 -5.63 7.63
C PHE A 147 3.66 -6.70 6.59
N ILE A 148 3.70 -7.96 7.02
CA ILE A 148 3.59 -9.14 6.17
C ILE A 148 2.31 -9.89 6.52
N ASP A 149 1.62 -10.42 5.53
CA ASP A 149 0.50 -11.32 5.77
C ASP A 149 0.95 -12.51 6.64
N ASN A 150 0.24 -12.73 7.73
CA ASN A 150 0.54 -13.79 8.68
C ASN A 150 -0.10 -15.14 8.32
N ALA A 151 -0.89 -15.22 7.27
CA ALA A 151 -1.46 -16.48 6.79
C ALA A 151 -0.40 -17.36 6.13
N ASP A 152 0.61 -16.76 5.50
CA ASP A 152 1.71 -17.46 4.85
C ASP A 152 2.88 -17.76 5.81
N GLN A 153 2.77 -18.87 6.50
CA GLN A 153 3.78 -19.31 7.44
C GLN A 153 5.11 -19.74 6.77
N ALA A 154 5.08 -20.12 5.50
CA ALA A 154 6.28 -20.48 4.77
C ALA A 154 7.17 -19.27 4.51
N THR A 155 6.59 -18.19 4.00
CA THR A 155 7.30 -16.93 3.77
C THR A 155 7.79 -16.31 5.09
N ILE A 156 7.00 -16.37 6.16
CA ILE A 156 7.44 -15.90 7.49
C ILE A 156 8.70 -16.64 7.96
N LYS A 157 8.72 -17.96 7.85
CA LYS A 157 9.92 -18.76 8.21
C LYS A 157 11.14 -18.41 7.36
N GLU A 158 10.96 -18.13 6.08
CA GLU A 158 12.06 -17.69 5.21
C GLU A 158 12.58 -16.28 5.60
N PHE A 159 11.71 -15.35 6.03
CA PHE A 159 12.16 -14.06 6.60
C PHE A 159 12.97 -14.26 7.88
N GLU A 160 12.56 -15.16 8.77
CA GLU A 160 13.32 -15.49 9.98
C GLU A 160 14.69 -16.11 9.66
N LYS A 161 14.74 -16.98 8.66
CA LYS A 161 15.98 -17.59 8.16
C LYS A 161 16.90 -16.54 7.54
N PHE A 162 16.37 -15.66 6.68
CA PHE A 162 17.10 -14.53 6.10
C PHE A 162 17.71 -13.65 7.19
N LYS A 163 16.91 -13.27 8.19
CA LYS A 163 17.36 -12.44 9.32
C LYS A 163 18.49 -13.11 10.11
N ARG A 164 18.43 -14.43 10.33
CA ARG A 164 19.49 -15.18 11.03
C ARG A 164 20.79 -15.27 10.23
N GLN A 165 20.68 -15.41 8.90
CA GLN A 165 21.87 -15.59 8.03
C GLN A 165 22.57 -14.27 7.71
N PHE A 166 21.81 -13.23 7.44
CA PHE A 166 22.33 -11.98 6.88
C PHE A 166 22.14 -10.78 7.78
N GLY A 167 21.40 -10.93 8.88
CA GLY A 167 20.91 -9.80 9.66
C GLY A 167 19.80 -9.06 8.92
N SER A 168 19.21 -8.07 9.57
CA SER A 168 18.25 -7.18 8.91
C SER A 168 18.13 -5.87 9.68
N ILE A 169 18.12 -4.77 8.94
CA ILE A 169 17.76 -3.45 9.46
C ILE A 169 16.24 -3.25 9.51
N TYR A 170 15.49 -4.10 8.78
CA TYR A 170 14.04 -4.10 8.75
C TYR A 170 13.46 -4.92 9.90
N VAL A 171 12.38 -4.42 10.48
CA VAL A 171 11.58 -5.15 11.47
C VAL A 171 10.37 -5.73 10.76
N PHE A 172 10.38 -7.05 10.58
CA PHE A 172 9.29 -7.78 9.95
C PHE A 172 8.21 -8.05 10.99
N ASN A 173 7.05 -7.45 10.78
CA ASN A 173 5.88 -7.59 11.65
C ASN A 173 4.79 -8.34 10.92
N SER A 174 4.02 -9.14 11.66
CA SER A 174 2.76 -9.68 11.14
C SER A 174 1.77 -8.54 10.90
N ALA A 175 1.01 -8.60 9.82
CA ALA A 175 -0.08 -7.67 9.57
C ALA A 175 -1.11 -7.72 10.71
N TRP A 176 -1.55 -6.55 11.18
CA TRP A 176 -2.45 -6.44 12.34
C TRP A 176 -3.91 -6.69 11.99
N LYS A 177 -4.19 -7.70 11.16
CA LYS A 177 -5.55 -8.03 10.68
C LYS A 177 -6.57 -8.22 11.80
N ALA A 178 -6.17 -8.82 12.91
CA ALA A 178 -7.05 -9.01 14.08
C ALA A 178 -7.41 -7.71 14.81
N LYS A 179 -6.61 -6.66 14.66
CA LYS A 179 -6.87 -5.35 15.30
C LYS A 179 -7.81 -4.47 14.48
N MET A 180 -8.00 -4.77 13.21
CA MET A 180 -8.84 -3.99 12.32
C MET A 180 -9.42 -4.89 11.24
N GLN A 181 -10.72 -5.15 11.31
CA GLN A 181 -11.43 -5.99 10.36
C GLN A 181 -11.43 -5.36 8.97
N ILE A 182 -11.64 -6.16 7.93
CA ILE A 182 -11.58 -5.70 6.54
C ILE A 182 -12.53 -4.53 6.27
N ILE A 183 -13.74 -4.58 6.81
CA ILE A 183 -14.73 -3.52 6.66
C ILE A 183 -14.26 -2.20 7.29
N ASP A 184 -13.60 -2.27 8.45
CA ASP A 184 -13.08 -1.08 9.14
C ASP A 184 -11.93 -0.47 8.37
N ARG A 185 -11.06 -1.30 7.77
CA ARG A 185 -9.96 -0.86 6.89
C ARG A 185 -10.50 -0.14 5.66
N ILE A 186 -11.52 -0.71 5.02
CA ILE A 186 -12.19 -0.12 3.86
C ILE A 186 -12.83 1.22 4.24
N ASN A 187 -13.62 1.26 5.31
CA ASN A 187 -14.30 2.49 5.74
C ASN A 187 -13.32 3.60 6.12
N THR A 188 -12.22 3.24 6.79
CA THR A 188 -11.14 4.19 7.13
C THR A 188 -10.51 4.77 5.86
N GLN A 189 -10.19 3.93 4.90
CA GLN A 189 -9.59 4.35 3.64
C GLN A 189 -10.55 5.21 2.80
N LEU A 190 -11.84 4.86 2.76
CA LEU A 190 -12.89 5.69 2.15
C LEU A 190 -12.97 7.08 2.80
N GLY A 191 -12.91 7.14 4.13
CA GLY A 191 -12.87 8.40 4.88
C GLY A 191 -11.64 9.25 4.50
N TRP A 192 -10.48 8.63 4.35
CA TRP A 192 -9.26 9.35 3.96
C TRP A 192 -9.29 9.84 2.50
N PHE A 193 -9.88 9.10 1.57
CA PHE A 193 -10.14 9.61 0.23
C PHE A 193 -11.09 10.81 0.27
N ALA A 194 -12.19 10.71 1.01
CA ALA A 194 -13.15 11.80 1.12
C ALA A 194 -12.56 13.09 1.73
N THR A 195 -11.59 12.96 2.64
CA THR A 195 -10.95 14.10 3.33
C THR A 195 -9.64 14.55 2.69
N GLY A 196 -9.19 13.92 1.60
CA GLY A 196 -7.93 14.25 0.93
C GLY A 196 -6.68 13.90 1.75
N ASN A 197 -6.76 12.84 2.56
CA ASN A 197 -5.64 12.32 3.35
C ASN A 197 -5.02 11.04 2.78
N PHE A 198 -5.49 10.57 1.62
CA PHE A 198 -4.93 9.40 0.95
C PHE A 198 -4.62 9.72 -0.51
N TYR A 199 -3.36 9.53 -0.89
CA TYR A 199 -2.89 9.73 -2.25
C TYR A 199 -2.13 8.53 -2.77
N VAL A 200 -2.08 8.42 -4.09
CA VAL A 200 -1.40 7.34 -4.82
C VAL A 200 -0.50 7.97 -5.87
N VAL A 201 0.75 7.54 -5.94
CA VAL A 201 1.60 7.93 -7.07
C VAL A 201 1.07 7.23 -8.33
N ASN A 202 0.91 8.00 -9.39
CA ASN A 202 0.26 7.57 -10.64
C ASN A 202 0.93 6.37 -11.34
N THR A 203 2.14 5.99 -10.93
CA THR A 203 2.82 4.78 -11.40
C THR A 203 2.36 3.50 -10.69
N CYS A 204 1.59 3.61 -9.60
CA CYS A 204 1.02 2.46 -8.87
C CYS A 204 -0.26 1.97 -9.58
N ILE A 205 -0.11 1.46 -10.78
CA ILE A 205 -1.22 1.13 -11.69
C ILE A 205 -2.03 -0.07 -11.21
N ASN A 206 -1.38 -1.09 -10.61
CA ASN A 206 -2.09 -2.27 -10.12
C ASN A 206 -3.05 -1.89 -8.98
N TYR A 207 -2.57 -1.11 -8.01
CA TYR A 207 -3.41 -0.62 -6.93
C TYR A 207 -4.57 0.26 -7.42
N ILE A 208 -4.28 1.18 -8.35
CA ILE A 208 -5.30 2.05 -8.96
C ILE A 208 -6.38 1.21 -9.65
N ASN A 209 -5.97 0.21 -10.42
CA ASN A 209 -6.91 -0.68 -11.13
C ASN A 209 -7.74 -1.51 -10.15
N GLU A 210 -7.14 -2.04 -9.06
CA GLU A 210 -7.90 -2.74 -8.02
C GLU A 210 -8.94 -1.84 -7.37
N LEU A 211 -8.59 -0.59 -7.00
CA LEU A 211 -9.55 0.36 -6.42
C LEU A 211 -10.78 0.61 -7.32
N GLU A 212 -10.59 0.60 -8.64
CA GLU A 212 -11.65 0.87 -9.60
C GLU A 212 -12.57 -0.33 -9.90
N VAL A 213 -12.14 -1.54 -9.54
CA VAL A 213 -12.91 -2.76 -9.82
C VAL A 213 -13.36 -3.50 -8.57
N TYR A 214 -12.75 -3.19 -7.41
CA TYR A 214 -13.06 -3.88 -6.16
C TYR A 214 -14.52 -3.65 -5.77
N SER A 215 -15.27 -4.71 -5.61
CA SER A 215 -16.72 -4.69 -5.45
C SER A 215 -17.18 -5.53 -4.26
N TRP A 216 -18.38 -5.22 -3.76
CA TRP A 216 -19.04 -6.04 -2.77
C TRP A 216 -19.57 -7.32 -3.39
N LEU A 217 -19.60 -8.41 -2.62
CA LEU A 217 -20.28 -9.64 -3.02
C LEU A 217 -21.76 -9.38 -3.31
N GLU A 218 -22.31 -10.08 -4.29
CA GLU A 218 -23.75 -10.07 -4.51
C GLU A 218 -24.47 -10.53 -3.23
N ASP A 219 -25.51 -9.79 -2.84
CA ASP A 219 -26.32 -10.04 -1.66
C ASP A 219 -25.62 -9.91 -0.28
N LYS A 220 -24.40 -9.34 -0.22
CA LYS A 220 -23.67 -9.09 1.04
C LYS A 220 -22.97 -7.73 1.02
N ASP A 221 -23.70 -6.69 1.42
CA ASP A 221 -23.19 -5.29 1.41
C ASP A 221 -21.98 -4.99 2.33
N SER A 222 -21.49 -5.98 3.07
CA SER A 222 -20.37 -5.83 4.01
C SER A 222 -19.23 -6.84 3.77
N VAL A 223 -19.33 -7.64 2.72
CA VAL A 223 -18.30 -8.63 2.36
C VAL A 223 -17.80 -8.29 0.96
N PRO A 224 -16.52 -7.86 0.81
CA PRO A 224 -15.97 -7.62 -0.51
C PRO A 224 -15.73 -8.94 -1.27
N GLU A 225 -15.69 -8.85 -2.60
CA GLU A 225 -15.27 -9.98 -3.45
C GLU A 225 -13.80 -10.31 -3.15
N ASP A 226 -13.49 -11.61 -3.12
CA ASP A 226 -12.15 -12.14 -2.96
C ASP A 226 -11.48 -12.33 -4.33
N GLY A 227 -10.16 -12.14 -4.43
CA GLY A 227 -9.36 -12.54 -5.59
C GLY A 227 -8.82 -11.42 -6.48
N ASN A 228 -9.21 -10.16 -6.30
CA ASN A 228 -8.62 -8.99 -6.98
C ASN A 228 -8.36 -7.85 -6.00
N ASP A 229 -7.77 -8.16 -4.85
CA ASP A 229 -7.59 -7.22 -3.75
C ASP A 229 -6.20 -7.31 -3.08
N HIS A 230 -5.25 -7.95 -3.76
CA HIS A 230 -3.91 -8.20 -3.20
C HIS A 230 -3.14 -6.91 -2.94
N MET A 231 -3.17 -5.95 -3.87
CA MET A 231 -2.57 -4.65 -3.64
C MET A 231 -3.33 -3.86 -2.58
N VAL A 232 -4.67 -3.93 -2.58
CA VAL A 232 -5.49 -3.32 -1.52
C VAL A 232 -5.10 -3.86 -0.16
N ASN A 233 -4.98 -5.19 -0.01
CA ASN A 233 -4.56 -5.83 1.23
C ASN A 233 -3.13 -5.42 1.63
N SER A 234 -2.16 -5.49 0.72
CA SER A 234 -0.79 -5.07 0.96
C SER A 234 -0.70 -3.63 1.47
N VAL A 235 -1.41 -2.69 0.83
CA VAL A 235 -1.49 -1.29 1.25
C VAL A 235 -2.15 -1.15 2.61
N GLN A 236 -3.24 -1.88 2.86
CA GLN A 236 -3.93 -1.86 4.15
C GLN A 236 -3.03 -2.36 5.28
N TYR A 237 -2.25 -3.41 5.07
CA TYR A 237 -1.30 -3.90 6.09
C TYR A 237 -0.28 -2.82 6.47
N SER A 238 0.16 -2.03 5.51
CA SER A 238 1.14 -0.96 5.73
C SER A 238 0.59 0.21 6.55
N PHE A 239 -0.72 0.51 6.50
CA PHE A 239 -1.29 1.66 7.22
C PHE A 239 -1.96 1.33 8.56
N ILE A 240 -2.41 0.10 8.80
CA ILE A 240 -3.13 -0.26 10.04
C ILE A 240 -2.43 0.23 11.31
N PRO A 241 -1.10 0.11 11.46
CA PRO A 241 -0.42 0.56 12.67
C PRO A 241 -0.44 2.08 12.87
N TYR A 242 -0.74 2.82 11.84
CA TYR A 242 -0.62 4.28 11.78
C TYR A 242 -1.94 5.02 11.63
N VAL A 243 -3.07 4.35 11.77
CA VAL A 243 -4.42 4.96 11.62
C VAL A 243 -4.65 6.16 12.54
N LYS A 244 -3.96 6.20 13.69
CA LYS A 244 -4.06 7.32 14.64
C LYS A 244 -3.30 8.57 14.19
N ILE A 245 -2.38 8.44 13.25
CA ILE A 245 -1.56 9.55 12.73
C ILE A 245 -2.17 10.06 11.42
N ILE A 246 -2.65 9.13 10.59
CA ILE A 246 -3.23 9.46 9.29
C ILE A 246 -4.57 10.18 9.51
N GLY A 247 -4.76 11.29 8.84
CA GLY A 247 -5.96 12.13 8.94
C GLY A 247 -5.93 13.18 10.05
N ILE A 248 -5.01 13.04 11.02
CA ILE A 248 -4.91 13.97 12.16
C ILE A 248 -3.64 14.84 12.05
N GLY A 249 -2.57 14.29 11.47
CA GLY A 249 -1.24 14.92 11.44
C GLY A 249 -0.51 14.80 12.79
N GLU A 250 0.77 15.16 12.79
CA GLU A 250 1.47 15.44 14.06
C GLU A 250 0.88 16.73 14.62
N ASN A 251 -0.15 16.60 15.38
CA ASN A 251 -0.60 17.75 16.07
C ASN A 251 -1.52 17.54 17.20
N LYS A 252 -1.15 18.08 18.08
CA LYS A 252 -1.75 19.20 18.81
C LYS A 252 -1.59 18.89 20.21
#